data_72c6851a2a6fbe6fc65d868dec51d29d
#
_entry.id   72c6851a2a6fbe6fc65d868dec51d29d
#
_cell.length_a   1.000
_cell.length_b   1.000
_cell.length_c   1.000
_cell.angle_alpha   90.00
_cell.angle_beta   90.00
_cell.angle_gamma   90.00
#
_symmetry.space_group_name_H-M   'P 1'
#
loop_
_entity.id
_entity.type
_entity.pdbx_description
1 polymer ?
#
loop_
_entity_poly.entity_id
_entity_poly.type
_entity_poly.pdbx_seq_one_letter_code
_entity_poly.pdbx_strand_id
1 'polypeptide(L)'
;MKVSIPLAKAELMAARIAEALNPFCARLAIAGSIRRRRPCVGDIDLVAECKDFAGLRARARQNASIVLDGEQNFIVRLISGLEVNVFVAQPERRDLLSVSPSNWGCILLSRTGSREHNRWLCVRAQERGLHWNPYRGVLRGDALIASASEAEIFQALDLDFIKPEDRER
;
A
#
# COMPACT_ATOMS: atom_id res chain seq x y z
N MET A 1 -24.15 1.89 7.31
CA MET A 1 -23.40 3.16 7.00
C MET A 1 -21.91 2.88 7.15
N LYS A 2 -21.08 3.28 6.19
CA LYS A 2 -19.61 3.20 6.33
C LYS A 2 -19.18 4.21 7.40
N VAL A 3 -18.39 3.77 8.40
CA VAL A 3 -17.86 4.65 9.44
C VAL A 3 -16.85 5.60 8.82
N SER A 4 -16.89 6.88 9.19
CA SER A 4 -15.86 7.85 8.82
C SER A 4 -15.47 8.67 10.05
N ILE A 5 -14.17 8.93 10.21
CA ILE A 5 -13.61 9.64 11.36
C ILE A 5 -12.70 10.79 10.91
N PRO A 6 -12.52 11.83 11.73
CA PRO A 6 -11.60 12.93 11.44
C PRO A 6 -10.15 12.43 11.32
N LEU A 7 -9.34 13.09 10.45
CA LEU A 7 -7.95 12.73 10.18
C LEU A 7 -7.12 12.56 11.45
N ALA A 8 -7.13 13.52 12.36
CA ALA A 8 -6.32 13.46 13.58
C ALA A 8 -6.61 12.20 14.43
N LYS A 9 -7.89 11.78 14.50
CA LYS A 9 -8.26 10.53 15.17
C LYS A 9 -7.77 9.31 14.40
N ALA A 10 -7.88 9.33 13.08
CA ALA A 10 -7.40 8.25 12.22
C ALA A 10 -5.88 8.08 12.30
N GLU A 11 -5.12 9.17 12.28
CA GLU A 11 -3.65 9.16 12.43
C GLU A 11 -3.22 8.52 13.76
N LEU A 12 -3.86 8.92 14.88
CA LEU A 12 -3.56 8.35 16.19
C LEU A 12 -3.87 6.84 16.24
N MET A 13 -5.01 6.43 15.68
CA MET A 13 -5.39 5.00 15.62
C MET A 13 -4.44 4.22 14.72
N ALA A 14 -4.12 4.73 13.54
CA ALA A 14 -3.20 4.11 12.60
C ALA A 14 -1.80 3.95 13.18
N ALA A 15 -1.30 4.98 13.90
CA ALA A 15 0.01 4.92 14.56
C ALA A 15 0.07 3.80 15.62
N ARG A 16 -0.96 3.68 16.47
CA ARG A 16 -1.03 2.63 17.49
C ARG A 16 -1.12 1.23 16.86
N ILE A 17 -1.88 1.08 15.79
CA ILE A 17 -1.99 -0.20 15.07
C ILE A 17 -0.65 -0.52 14.40
N ALA A 18 -0.03 0.44 13.74
CA ALA A 18 1.27 0.26 13.10
C ALA A 18 2.34 -0.12 14.13
N GLU A 19 2.40 0.54 15.29
CA GLU A 19 3.31 0.18 16.38
C GLU A 19 3.11 -1.28 16.84
N ALA A 20 1.86 -1.71 17.00
CA ALA A 20 1.54 -3.07 17.41
C ALA A 20 1.88 -4.14 16.37
N LEU A 21 1.89 -3.79 15.09
CA LEU A 21 2.19 -4.70 13.96
C LEU A 21 3.66 -4.66 13.54
N ASN A 22 4.38 -3.58 13.82
CA ASN A 22 5.77 -3.35 13.40
C ASN A 22 6.74 -4.48 13.77
N PRO A 23 6.64 -5.16 14.94
CA PRO A 23 7.54 -6.28 15.28
C PRO A 23 7.54 -7.43 14.27
N PHE A 24 6.45 -7.63 13.53
CA PHE A 24 6.28 -8.68 12.53
C PHE A 24 6.70 -8.25 11.11
N CYS A 25 7.15 -6.99 10.94
CA CYS A 25 7.44 -6.39 9.64
C CYS A 25 8.93 -6.04 9.50
N ALA A 26 9.46 -6.18 8.29
CA ALA A 26 10.71 -5.55 7.86
C ALA A 26 10.48 -4.06 7.56
N ARG A 27 9.34 -3.75 6.93
CA ARG A 27 8.85 -2.39 6.68
C ARG A 27 7.35 -2.35 6.89
N LEU A 28 6.85 -1.22 7.43
CA LEU A 28 5.44 -0.93 7.60
C LEU A 28 5.19 0.55 7.32
N ALA A 29 4.18 0.86 6.53
CA ALA A 29 3.79 2.24 6.22
C ALA A 29 2.27 2.41 6.26
N ILE A 30 1.83 3.58 6.74
CA ILE A 30 0.46 4.04 6.60
C ILE A 30 0.27 4.55 5.18
N ALA A 31 -0.82 4.17 4.54
CA ALA A 31 -1.17 4.51 3.16
C ALA A 31 -2.55 5.21 3.09
N GLY A 32 -3.21 5.12 1.96
CA GLY A 32 -4.58 5.55 1.76
C GLY A 32 -4.86 7.03 2.03
N SER A 33 -6.07 7.28 2.47
CA SER A 33 -6.58 8.63 2.74
C SER A 33 -5.84 9.34 3.87
N ILE A 34 -5.31 8.60 4.85
CA ILE A 34 -4.49 9.17 5.93
C ILE A 34 -3.19 9.75 5.35
N ARG A 35 -2.48 9.00 4.53
CA ARG A 35 -1.22 9.45 3.92
C ARG A 35 -1.42 10.64 2.99
N ARG A 36 -2.60 10.73 2.34
CA ARG A 36 -3.01 11.89 1.52
C ARG A 36 -3.58 13.05 2.34
N ARG A 37 -3.60 12.94 3.67
CA ARG A 37 -4.09 13.97 4.60
C ARG A 37 -5.56 14.38 4.37
N ARG A 38 -6.41 13.43 4.00
CA ARG A 38 -7.84 13.70 3.80
C ARG A 38 -8.52 14.06 5.14
N PRO A 39 -9.37 15.08 5.18
CA PRO A 39 -10.01 15.52 6.43
C PRO A 39 -10.89 14.45 7.07
N CYS A 40 -11.46 13.55 6.26
CA CYS A 40 -12.29 12.43 6.71
C CYS A 40 -11.72 11.11 6.17
N VAL A 41 -11.63 10.10 7.04
CA VAL A 41 -11.03 8.80 6.78
C VAL A 41 -12.06 7.70 7.01
N GLY A 42 -12.28 6.84 6.00
CA GLY A 42 -13.26 5.75 6.05
C GLY A 42 -12.68 4.38 6.41
N ASP A 43 -11.36 4.23 6.31
CA ASP A 43 -10.61 3.01 6.58
C ASP A 43 -9.13 3.34 6.86
N ILE A 44 -8.40 2.42 7.49
CA ILE A 44 -6.95 2.55 7.70
C ILE A 44 -6.27 1.59 6.74
N ASP A 45 -5.47 2.13 5.83
CA ASP A 45 -4.67 1.36 4.89
C ASP A 45 -3.23 1.27 5.37
N LEU A 46 -2.71 0.03 5.48
CA LEU A 46 -1.32 -0.26 5.83
C LEU A 46 -0.67 -1.07 4.71
N VAL A 47 0.59 -0.78 4.43
CA VAL A 47 1.43 -1.60 3.56
C VAL A 47 2.54 -2.21 4.40
N ALA A 48 2.70 -3.53 4.34
CA ALA A 48 3.63 -4.28 5.14
C ALA A 48 4.53 -5.18 4.27
N GLU A 49 5.84 -5.16 4.50
CA GLU A 49 6.77 -6.19 4.07
C GLU A 49 7.05 -7.07 5.29
N CYS A 50 6.56 -8.31 5.26
CA CYS A 50 6.49 -9.15 6.45
C CYS A 50 7.78 -9.92 6.70
N LYS A 51 8.20 -10.00 7.98
CA LYS A 51 9.16 -11.00 8.48
C LYS A 51 8.42 -12.25 8.97
N ASP A 52 7.28 -12.04 9.62
CA ASP A 52 6.40 -13.08 10.13
C ASP A 52 4.94 -12.75 9.77
N PHE A 53 4.47 -13.32 8.68
CA PHE A 53 3.10 -13.08 8.20
C PHE A 53 2.04 -13.70 9.11
N ALA A 54 2.33 -14.87 9.69
CA ALA A 54 1.39 -15.55 10.60
C ALA A 54 1.21 -14.74 11.90
N GLY A 55 2.30 -14.27 12.48
CA GLY A 55 2.28 -13.41 13.65
C GLY A 55 1.61 -12.06 13.40
N LEU A 56 1.87 -11.43 12.23
CA LEU A 56 1.20 -10.20 11.81
C LEU A 56 -0.32 -10.38 11.77
N ARG A 57 -0.80 -11.45 11.12
CA ARG A 57 -2.24 -11.76 11.01
C ARG A 57 -2.86 -12.07 12.37
N ALA A 58 -2.21 -12.87 13.19
CA ALA A 58 -2.68 -13.21 14.53
C ALA A 58 -2.80 -11.94 15.40
N ARG A 59 -1.81 -11.04 15.33
CA ARG A 59 -1.83 -9.78 16.07
C ARG A 59 -2.91 -8.83 15.59
N ALA A 60 -3.10 -8.69 14.27
CA ALA A 60 -4.13 -7.82 13.69
C ALA A 60 -5.56 -8.27 14.03
N ARG A 61 -5.76 -9.57 14.26
CA ARG A 61 -7.07 -10.16 14.62
C ARG A 61 -7.45 -9.99 16.08
N GLN A 62 -6.51 -9.59 16.93
CA GLN A 62 -6.83 -9.39 18.35
C GLN A 62 -7.84 -8.24 18.50
N ASN A 63 -9.01 -8.53 19.08
CA ASN A 63 -10.12 -7.59 19.27
C ASN A 63 -10.71 -7.00 17.96
N ALA A 64 -10.65 -7.78 16.87
CA ALA A 64 -11.20 -7.41 15.57
C ALA A 64 -11.85 -8.61 14.88
N SER A 65 -12.86 -8.38 14.06
CA SER A 65 -13.48 -9.40 13.22
C SER A 65 -12.82 -9.43 11.83
N ILE A 66 -12.70 -10.65 11.26
CA ILE A 66 -12.14 -10.81 9.91
C ILE A 66 -13.22 -10.43 8.90
N VAL A 67 -12.85 -9.58 7.92
CA VAL A 67 -13.69 -9.21 6.77
C VAL A 67 -13.19 -9.91 5.51
N LEU A 68 -11.86 -9.93 5.31
CA LEU A 68 -11.17 -10.61 4.22
C LEU A 68 -9.92 -11.29 4.76
N ASP A 69 -9.62 -12.49 4.28
CA ASP A 69 -8.44 -13.25 4.70
C ASP A 69 -7.69 -13.81 3.50
N GLY A 70 -6.87 -12.96 2.86
CA GLY A 70 -6.02 -13.32 1.72
C GLY A 70 -4.53 -13.29 2.05
N GLU A 71 -3.73 -13.91 1.19
CA GLU A 71 -2.25 -13.95 1.34
C GLU A 71 -1.59 -12.62 0.98
N GLN A 72 -2.13 -11.89 -0.01
CA GLN A 72 -1.60 -10.60 -0.47
C GLN A 72 -2.22 -9.40 0.25
N ASN A 73 -3.39 -9.61 0.85
CA ASN A 73 -4.06 -8.62 1.68
C ASN A 73 -5.08 -9.27 2.60
N PHE A 74 -5.25 -8.70 3.77
CA PHE A 74 -6.34 -9.06 4.67
C PHE A 74 -6.99 -7.81 5.26
N ILE A 75 -8.25 -7.93 5.65
CA ILE A 75 -9.05 -6.84 6.21
C ILE A 75 -9.64 -7.30 7.53
N VAL A 76 -9.43 -6.50 8.56
CA VAL A 76 -10.07 -6.67 9.85
C VAL A 76 -10.95 -5.47 10.17
N ARG A 77 -12.07 -5.71 10.85
CA ARG A 77 -12.98 -4.66 11.32
C ARG A 77 -12.87 -4.55 12.83
N LEU A 78 -12.50 -3.37 13.28
CA LEU A 78 -12.42 -3.03 14.69
C LEU A 78 -13.82 -2.98 15.33
N ILE A 79 -13.89 -3.05 16.66
CA ILE A 79 -15.15 -2.91 17.44
C ILE A 79 -15.86 -1.59 17.11
N SER A 80 -15.12 -0.53 16.78
CA SER A 80 -15.65 0.76 16.33
C SER A 80 -16.36 0.72 14.97
N GLY A 81 -16.28 -0.40 14.24
CA GLY A 81 -16.77 -0.55 12.87
C GLY A 81 -15.79 -0.06 11.78
N LEU A 82 -14.67 0.56 12.16
CA LEU A 82 -13.64 1.00 11.21
C LEU A 82 -12.86 -0.21 10.69
N GLU A 83 -12.58 -0.25 9.38
CA GLU A 83 -11.80 -1.30 8.76
C GLU A 83 -10.31 -0.95 8.72
N VAL A 84 -9.47 -1.97 8.90
CA VAL A 84 -8.02 -1.90 8.73
C VAL A 84 -7.65 -2.85 7.61
N ASN A 85 -7.16 -2.30 6.52
CA ASN A 85 -6.70 -3.02 5.34
C ASN A 85 -5.17 -3.17 5.43
N VAL A 86 -4.66 -4.38 5.41
CA VAL A 86 -3.22 -4.64 5.39
C VAL A 86 -2.86 -5.27 4.05
N PHE A 87 -2.04 -4.58 3.27
CA PHE A 87 -1.53 -5.02 1.97
C PHE A 87 -0.09 -5.50 2.12
N VAL A 88 0.19 -6.70 1.63
CA VAL A 88 1.50 -7.35 1.79
C VAL A 88 2.35 -7.10 0.56
N ALA A 89 3.45 -6.39 0.75
CA ALA A 89 4.49 -6.22 -0.26
C ALA A 89 5.47 -7.40 -0.22
N GLN A 90 5.95 -7.82 -1.39
CA GLN A 90 6.96 -8.86 -1.52
C GLN A 90 8.34 -8.23 -1.38
N PRO A 91 9.24 -8.80 -0.55
CA PRO A 91 10.61 -8.33 -0.44
C PRO A 91 11.41 -8.62 -1.71
N GLU A 92 12.56 -7.96 -1.85
CA GLU A 92 13.55 -8.38 -2.83
C GLU A 92 13.96 -9.84 -2.56
N ARG A 93 14.00 -10.64 -3.60
CA ARG A 93 14.50 -12.02 -3.55
C ARG A 93 15.68 -12.16 -4.49
N ARG A 94 16.72 -12.78 -4.01
CA ARG A 94 17.92 -13.09 -4.79
C ARG A 94 18.12 -14.59 -4.80
N ASP A 95 17.99 -15.18 -5.98
CA ASP A 95 18.33 -16.57 -6.25
C ASP A 95 19.67 -16.61 -6.98
N LEU A 96 20.25 -17.82 -7.15
CA LEU A 96 21.53 -18.01 -7.82
C LEU A 96 21.57 -17.47 -9.26
N LEU A 97 20.42 -17.40 -9.94
CA LEU A 97 20.31 -17.04 -11.36
C LEU A 97 19.46 -15.80 -11.61
N SER A 98 18.79 -15.24 -10.59
CA SER A 98 17.86 -14.13 -10.78
C SER A 98 17.72 -13.24 -9.55
N VAL A 99 17.39 -11.98 -9.80
CA VAL A 99 16.98 -11.03 -8.78
C VAL A 99 15.53 -10.60 -9.07
N SER A 100 14.64 -10.84 -8.13
CA SER A 100 13.28 -10.34 -8.15
C SER A 100 13.22 -9.11 -7.23
N PRO A 101 13.10 -7.88 -7.77
CA PRO A 101 13.07 -6.69 -6.93
C PRO A 101 11.81 -6.66 -6.05
N SER A 102 11.90 -5.93 -4.95
CA SER A 102 10.74 -5.68 -4.09
C SER A 102 9.62 -4.97 -4.87
N ASN A 103 8.37 -5.29 -4.55
CA ASN A 103 7.22 -4.56 -5.09
C ASN A 103 6.67 -3.52 -4.10
N TRP A 104 7.45 -3.15 -3.09
CA TRP A 104 7.07 -2.19 -2.06
C TRP A 104 6.56 -0.87 -2.63
N GLY A 105 7.32 -0.26 -3.56
CA GLY A 105 6.97 1.02 -4.14
C GLY A 105 5.64 0.99 -4.88
N CYS A 106 5.38 -0.07 -5.66
CA CYS A 106 4.14 -0.15 -6.41
C CYS A 106 2.92 -0.43 -5.52
N ILE A 107 3.05 -1.27 -4.48
CA ILE A 107 1.98 -1.47 -3.50
C ILE A 107 1.72 -0.16 -2.75
N LEU A 108 2.75 0.51 -2.23
CA LEU A 108 2.60 1.76 -1.49
C LEU A 108 1.97 2.85 -2.34
N LEU A 109 2.43 3.03 -3.59
CA LEU A 109 1.87 4.01 -4.53
C LEU A 109 0.40 3.75 -4.81
N SER A 110 0.07 2.51 -5.21
CA SER A 110 -1.30 2.13 -5.58
C SER A 110 -2.27 2.21 -4.40
N ARG A 111 -1.82 1.84 -3.17
CA ARG A 111 -2.66 1.89 -1.97
C ARG A 111 -2.71 3.26 -1.34
N THR A 112 -1.75 4.14 -1.63
CA THR A 112 -1.87 5.56 -1.30
C THR A 112 -2.96 6.21 -2.15
N GLY A 113 -3.05 5.94 -3.44
CA GLY A 113 -4.05 6.52 -4.36
C GLY A 113 -3.74 8.00 -4.67
N SER A 114 -4.72 8.85 -5.04
CA SER A 114 -6.16 8.52 -5.12
C SER A 114 -6.48 7.50 -6.22
N ARG A 115 -7.75 7.10 -6.31
CA ARG A 115 -8.20 6.22 -7.41
C ARG A 115 -7.98 6.88 -8.77
N GLU A 116 -8.27 8.16 -8.85
CA GLU A 116 -8.11 8.99 -10.03
C GLU A 116 -6.64 9.14 -10.39
N HIS A 117 -5.78 9.36 -9.40
CA HIS A 117 -4.33 9.39 -9.59
C HIS A 117 -3.80 8.05 -10.15
N ASN A 118 -4.25 6.92 -9.60
CA ASN A 118 -3.86 5.60 -10.10
C ASN A 118 -4.32 5.37 -11.55
N ARG A 119 -5.52 5.82 -11.91
CA ARG A 119 -6.01 5.75 -13.30
C ARG A 119 -5.16 6.62 -14.23
N TRP A 120 -4.81 7.83 -13.81
CA TRP A 120 -3.93 8.71 -14.55
C TRP A 120 -2.54 8.09 -14.77
N LEU A 121 -1.95 7.43 -13.76
CA LEU A 121 -0.69 6.69 -13.92
C LEU A 121 -0.81 5.57 -14.97
N CYS A 122 -1.95 4.86 -15.02
CA CYS A 122 -2.19 3.86 -16.06
C CYS A 122 -2.18 4.47 -17.47
N VAL A 123 -2.87 5.60 -17.66
CA VAL A 123 -2.89 6.32 -18.95
C VAL A 123 -1.48 6.79 -19.31
N ARG A 124 -0.76 7.40 -18.36
CA ARG A 124 0.60 7.87 -18.56
C ARG A 124 1.56 6.74 -18.95
N ALA A 125 1.43 5.58 -18.34
CA ALA A 125 2.21 4.41 -18.72
C ALA A 125 1.93 3.99 -20.18
N GLN A 126 0.66 3.92 -20.57
CA GLN A 126 0.24 3.55 -21.93
C GLN A 126 0.77 4.52 -23.00
N GLU A 127 0.73 5.82 -22.75
CA GLU A 127 1.28 6.86 -23.63
C GLU A 127 2.78 6.66 -23.93
N ARG A 128 3.49 5.95 -23.05
CA ARG A 128 4.93 5.64 -23.15
C ARG A 128 5.21 4.21 -23.62
N GLY A 129 4.18 3.47 -24.06
CA GLY A 129 4.33 2.06 -24.43
C GLY A 129 4.67 1.16 -23.24
N LEU A 130 4.31 1.57 -22.02
CA LEU A 130 4.51 0.86 -20.78
C LEU A 130 3.16 0.39 -20.21
N HIS A 131 3.23 -0.54 -19.26
CA HIS A 131 2.06 -1.00 -18.51
C HIS A 131 2.28 -0.82 -17.02
N TRP A 132 1.37 -0.12 -16.34
CA TRP A 132 1.33 -0.01 -14.89
C TRP A 132 0.52 -1.14 -14.27
N ASN A 133 1.16 -1.95 -13.43
CA ASN A 133 0.50 -3.00 -12.66
C ASN A 133 0.68 -2.72 -11.15
N PRO A 134 -0.40 -2.59 -10.36
CA PRO A 134 -0.32 -2.21 -8.94
C PRO A 134 0.38 -3.24 -8.05
N TYR A 135 0.63 -4.45 -8.53
CA TYR A 135 1.32 -5.51 -7.78
C TYR A 135 2.72 -5.83 -8.33
N ARG A 136 2.96 -5.57 -9.61
CA ARG A 136 4.23 -5.88 -10.27
C ARG A 136 5.10 -4.66 -10.48
N GLY A 137 4.50 -3.49 -10.74
CA GLY A 137 5.20 -2.25 -11.06
C GLY A 137 4.98 -1.78 -12.48
N VAL A 138 5.93 -1.02 -13.02
CA VAL A 138 5.96 -0.56 -14.41
C VAL A 138 6.65 -1.61 -15.27
N LEU A 139 6.00 -2.01 -16.36
CA LEU A 139 6.42 -3.08 -17.25
C LEU A 139 6.57 -2.57 -18.69
N ARG A 140 7.53 -3.12 -19.43
CA ARG A 140 7.63 -3.04 -20.89
C ARG A 140 7.51 -4.45 -21.46
N GLY A 141 6.35 -4.81 -22.01
CA GLY A 141 6.01 -6.21 -22.24
C GLY A 141 6.06 -6.98 -20.91
N ASP A 142 6.85 -8.04 -20.84
CA ASP A 142 7.05 -8.83 -19.61
C ASP A 142 8.19 -8.33 -18.74
N ALA A 143 9.04 -7.42 -19.24
CA ALA A 143 10.18 -6.89 -18.52
C ALA A 143 9.75 -5.85 -17.46
N LEU A 144 10.15 -6.09 -16.19
CA LEU A 144 9.95 -5.16 -15.11
C LEU A 144 10.95 -4.01 -15.21
N ILE A 145 10.44 -2.77 -15.19
CA ILE A 145 11.23 -1.54 -15.29
C ILE A 145 11.41 -0.89 -13.91
N ALA A 146 10.34 -0.83 -13.10
CA ALA A 146 10.38 -0.19 -11.78
C ALA A 146 9.29 -0.76 -10.86
N SER A 147 9.63 -1.02 -9.59
CA SER A 147 8.67 -1.52 -8.59
C SER A 147 9.06 -1.20 -7.14
N ALA A 148 10.35 -1.04 -6.84
CA ALA A 148 10.85 -1.07 -5.47
C ALA A 148 10.60 0.23 -4.71
N SER A 149 10.48 1.37 -5.38
CA SER A 149 10.15 2.66 -4.76
C SER A 149 9.17 3.48 -5.60
N GLU A 150 8.40 4.36 -4.95
CA GLU A 150 7.53 5.30 -5.66
C GLU A 150 8.35 6.21 -6.60
N ALA A 151 9.54 6.65 -6.16
CA ALA A 151 10.41 7.53 -6.95
C ALA A 151 10.82 6.87 -8.27
N GLU A 152 11.25 5.60 -8.24
CA GLU A 152 11.58 4.84 -9.46
C GLU A 152 10.39 4.72 -10.41
N ILE A 153 9.18 4.53 -9.87
CA ILE A 153 7.97 4.42 -10.68
C ILE A 153 7.66 5.75 -11.38
N PHE A 154 7.71 6.87 -10.65
CA PHE A 154 7.52 8.19 -11.25
C PHE A 154 8.59 8.46 -12.32
N GLN A 155 9.86 8.16 -12.03
CA GLN A 155 10.95 8.31 -12.98
C GLN A 155 10.76 7.45 -14.25
N ALA A 156 10.35 6.18 -14.10
CA ALA A 156 10.07 5.30 -15.24
C ALA A 156 8.94 5.81 -16.13
N LEU A 157 8.00 6.59 -15.57
CA LEU A 157 6.90 7.23 -16.27
C LEU A 157 7.26 8.65 -16.76
N ASP A 158 8.53 9.11 -16.58
CA ASP A 158 8.98 10.45 -16.88
C ASP A 158 8.10 11.52 -16.22
N LEU A 159 7.97 11.40 -14.92
CA LEU A 159 7.19 12.25 -14.06
C LEU A 159 8.04 12.70 -12.89
N ASP A 160 7.85 13.93 -12.46
CA ASP A 160 8.33 14.39 -11.16
C ASP A 160 7.58 13.68 -10.04
N PHE A 161 8.25 13.48 -8.91
CA PHE A 161 7.63 12.85 -7.75
C PHE A 161 6.49 13.73 -7.21
N ILE A 162 5.29 13.15 -7.19
CA ILE A 162 4.10 13.79 -6.65
C ILE A 162 3.93 13.34 -5.20
N LYS A 163 3.89 14.32 -4.28
CA LYS A 163 3.66 14.03 -2.86
C LYS A 163 2.29 13.41 -2.64
N PRO A 164 2.12 12.52 -1.64
CA PRO A 164 0.83 11.89 -1.36
C PRO A 164 -0.35 12.86 -1.23
N GLU A 165 -0.15 13.99 -0.54
CA GLU A 165 -1.17 15.03 -0.34
C GLU A 165 -1.62 15.71 -1.63
N ASP A 166 -0.80 15.70 -2.67
CA ASP A 166 -1.07 16.32 -3.98
C ASP A 166 -1.70 15.34 -5.00
N ARG A 167 -1.98 14.09 -4.59
CA ARG A 167 -2.53 13.02 -5.45
C ARG A 167 -4.06 13.00 -5.51
N GLU A 168 -4.70 14.09 -5.16
CA GLU A 168 -6.16 14.24 -5.27
C GLU A 168 -6.50 14.84 -6.64
N ARG A 169 -6.77 13.99 -7.61
CA ARG A 169 -7.17 14.36 -8.98
C ARG A 169 -8.60 13.96 -9.23
#